data_198672e116e8894dab953b92c205fdb4
#
_entry.id   198672e116e8894dab953b92c205fdb4
#
_cell.length_a   1.000
_cell.length_b   1.000
_cell.length_c   1.000
_cell.angle_alpha   90.00
_cell.angle_beta   90.00
_cell.angle_gamma   90.00
#
_symmetry.space_group_name_H-M   'P 1'
#
loop_
_entity.id
_entity.type
_entity.pdbx_description
1 polymer ?
#
loop_
_entity_poly.entity_id
_entity_poly.type
_entity_poly.pdbx_seq_one_letter_code
_entity_poly.pdbx_strand_id
1 'polypeptide(L)' 'MAERINQHKNPIIGTNIVRLRKERNLKAIDVIAKLQLKGIYVTTGIFSKIEHGRNNPSVEIIIALTEIFECDFNEFFKCL' A
#
# COMPACT_ATOMS: atom_id res chain seq x y z
N MET A 1 0.86 4.00 19.93
CA MET A 1 -0.42 4.20 19.25
C MET A 1 -0.37 3.64 17.84
N ALA A 2 -1.22 2.74 17.54
CA ALA A 2 -1.23 2.12 16.22
C ALA A 2 -1.93 3.05 15.23
N GLU A 3 -1.18 3.53 14.26
CA GLU A 3 -1.70 4.39 13.20
C GLU A 3 -1.95 3.54 11.97
N ARG A 4 -2.78 2.51 12.15
CA ARG A 4 -3.01 1.53 11.10
C ARG A 4 -4.47 1.50 10.69
N ILE A 5 -4.66 1.29 9.40
CA ILE A 5 -5.99 1.14 8.83
C ILE A 5 -6.31 -0.36 8.85
N ASN A 6 -7.36 -0.71 9.60
CA ASN A 6 -7.74 -2.11 9.73
C ASN A 6 -8.51 -2.56 8.50
N GLN A 7 -7.93 -3.50 7.74
CA GLN A 7 -8.60 -4.05 6.55
C GLN A 7 -8.98 -5.51 6.72
N HIS A 8 -9.07 -5.96 7.97
CA HIS A 8 -9.36 -7.36 8.27
C HIS A 8 -10.69 -7.83 7.68
N LYS A 9 -11.74 -7.02 7.81
CA LYS A 9 -13.06 -7.33 7.31
C LYS A 9 -13.27 -6.84 5.88
N ASN A 10 -12.48 -5.90 5.44
CA ASN A 10 -12.63 -5.33 4.10
C ASN A 10 -11.24 -4.97 3.56
N PRO A 11 -10.63 -5.88 2.80
CA PRO A 11 -9.27 -5.69 2.30
C PRO A 11 -9.19 -4.74 1.11
N ILE A 12 -10.01 -3.70 1.11
CA ILE A 12 -10.12 -2.76 -0.01
C ILE A 12 -8.80 -2.03 -0.25
N ILE A 13 -8.06 -1.72 0.82
CA ILE A 13 -6.79 -1.00 0.72
C ILE A 13 -5.78 -1.84 -0.05
N GLY A 14 -5.59 -3.09 0.36
CA GLY A 14 -4.64 -3.98 -0.30
C GLY A 14 -4.98 -4.20 -1.76
N THR A 15 -6.26 -4.42 -2.05
CA THR A 15 -6.73 -4.61 -3.41
C THR A 15 -6.42 -3.39 -4.28
N ASN A 16 -6.63 -2.20 -3.74
CA ASN A 16 -6.34 -0.98 -4.49
C ASN A 16 -4.84 -0.74 -4.64
N ILE A 17 -4.03 -1.13 -3.67
CA ILE A 17 -2.57 -1.04 -3.81
C ILE A 17 -2.11 -1.88 -5.01
N VAL A 18 -2.61 -3.10 -5.12
CA VAL A 18 -2.28 -3.97 -6.26
C VAL A 18 -2.72 -3.31 -7.57
N ARG A 19 -3.95 -2.81 -7.63
CA ARG A 19 -4.47 -2.16 -8.83
C ARG A 19 -3.62 -0.96 -9.21
N LEU A 20 -3.32 -0.10 -8.24
CA LEU A 20 -2.59 1.15 -8.51
C LEU A 20 -1.18 0.88 -9.04
N ARG A 21 -0.47 -0.10 -8.44
CA ARG A 21 0.87 -0.39 -8.91
C ARG A 21 0.87 -1.06 -10.30
N LYS A 22 -0.11 -1.93 -10.55
CA LYS A 22 -0.20 -2.61 -11.84
C LYS A 22 -0.55 -1.63 -12.96
N GLU A 23 -1.43 -0.68 -12.69
CA GLU A 23 -1.76 0.37 -13.65
C GLU A 23 -0.53 1.19 -14.04
N ARG A 24 0.47 1.23 -13.18
CA ARG A 24 1.70 2.00 -13.39
C ARG A 24 2.86 1.11 -13.79
N ASN A 25 2.58 -0.16 -14.11
CA ASN A 25 3.59 -1.14 -14.52
C ASN A 25 4.69 -1.30 -13.46
N LEU A 26 4.31 -1.24 -12.19
CA LEU A 26 5.24 -1.41 -11.08
C LEU A 26 5.06 -2.79 -10.46
N LYS A 27 6.18 -3.46 -10.25
CA LYS A 27 6.19 -4.69 -9.46
C LYS A 27 6.21 -4.33 -7.98
N ALA A 28 5.83 -5.29 -7.15
CA ALA A 28 5.87 -5.07 -5.70
C ALA A 28 7.26 -4.65 -5.24
N ILE A 29 8.31 -5.27 -5.78
CA ILE A 29 9.68 -4.94 -5.41
C ILE A 29 10.04 -3.50 -5.76
N ASP A 30 9.48 -2.98 -6.86
CA ASP A 30 9.71 -1.59 -7.26
C ASP A 30 9.11 -0.63 -6.25
N VAL A 31 7.89 -0.93 -5.77
CA VAL A 31 7.22 -0.09 -4.79
C VAL A 31 7.98 -0.13 -3.46
N ILE A 32 8.43 -1.32 -3.06
CA ILE A 32 9.22 -1.48 -1.84
C ILE A 32 10.50 -0.64 -1.91
N ALA A 33 11.18 -0.65 -3.06
CA ALA A 33 12.38 0.15 -3.24
C ALA A 33 12.08 1.64 -3.14
N LYS A 34 10.95 2.09 -3.70
CA LYS A 34 10.55 3.49 -3.61
C LYS A 34 10.19 3.89 -2.19
N LEU A 35 9.56 3.00 -1.43
CA LEU A 35 9.30 3.23 0.00
C LEU A 35 10.61 3.38 0.77
N GLN A 36 11.58 2.52 0.46
CA GLN A 36 12.89 2.57 1.12
C GLN A 36 13.57 3.91 0.89
N LEU A 37 13.45 4.47 -0.31
CA LEU A 37 14.02 5.79 -0.60
C LEU A 37 13.38 6.89 0.23
N LYS A 38 12.18 6.66 0.74
CA LYS A 38 11.49 7.59 1.62
C LYS A 38 11.74 7.27 3.10
N GLY A 39 12.64 6.33 3.39
CA GLY A 39 12.98 5.95 4.76
C GLY A 39 12.02 4.95 5.37
N ILE A 40 11.15 4.34 4.56
CA ILE A 40 10.17 3.36 5.05
C ILE A 40 10.61 1.98 4.59
N TYR A 41 10.99 1.13 5.55
CA TYR A 41 11.54 -0.18 5.26
C TYR A 41 10.47 -1.25 5.48
N VAL A 42 10.08 -1.90 4.39
CA VAL A 42 9.05 -2.94 4.39
C VAL A 42 9.62 -4.15 3.66
N THR A 43 9.51 -5.32 4.27
CA THR A 43 9.95 -6.55 3.61
C THR A 43 8.94 -6.96 2.55
N THR A 44 9.39 -7.82 1.61
CA THR A 44 8.49 -8.37 0.59
C THR A 44 7.33 -9.13 1.24
N GLY A 45 7.62 -9.88 2.32
CA GLY A 45 6.59 -10.64 3.01
C GLY A 45 5.54 -9.73 3.65
N ILE A 46 5.98 -8.66 4.30
CA ILE A 46 5.05 -7.70 4.93
C ILE A 46 4.22 -6.98 3.87
N PHE A 47 4.87 -6.55 2.79
CA PHE A 47 4.14 -5.85 1.71
C PHE A 47 3.10 -6.77 1.08
N SER A 48 3.46 -8.04 0.84
CA SER A 48 2.54 -9.02 0.31
C SER A 48 1.33 -9.20 1.23
N LYS A 49 1.56 -9.26 2.55
CA LYS A 49 0.46 -9.38 3.50
C LYS A 49 -0.45 -8.17 3.48
N ILE A 50 0.10 -6.98 3.29
CA ILE A 50 -0.72 -5.78 3.16
C ILE A 50 -1.59 -5.86 1.90
N GLU A 51 -1.01 -6.30 0.80
CA GLU A 51 -1.75 -6.42 -0.46
C GLU A 51 -2.87 -7.46 -0.38
N HIS A 52 -2.69 -8.49 0.43
CA HIS A 52 -3.69 -9.55 0.59
C HIS A 52 -4.63 -9.31 1.78
N GLY A 53 -4.53 -8.17 2.43
CA GLY A 53 -5.43 -7.81 3.53
C GLY A 53 -5.10 -8.49 4.84
N ARG A 54 -3.93 -9.11 4.97
CA ARG A 54 -3.53 -9.82 6.19
C ARG A 54 -2.80 -8.93 7.18
N ASN A 55 -2.21 -7.85 6.70
CA ASN A 55 -1.58 -6.83 7.54
C ASN A 55 -2.20 -5.49 7.23
N ASN A 56 -2.22 -4.63 8.22
CA ASN A 56 -2.77 -3.29 8.05
C ASN A 56 -1.63 -2.32 7.78
N PRO A 57 -1.75 -1.49 6.73
CA PRO A 57 -0.72 -0.49 6.48
C PRO A 57 -0.80 0.62 7.52
N SER A 58 0.35 1.21 7.83
CA SER A 58 0.37 2.41 8.65
C SER A 58 -0.08 3.60 7.83
N VAL A 59 -0.50 4.67 8.50
CA VAL A 59 -0.84 5.92 7.83
C VAL A 59 0.37 6.44 7.05
N GLU A 60 1.57 6.29 7.62
CA GLU A 60 2.79 6.72 6.97
C GLU A 60 3.00 6.01 5.63
N ILE A 61 2.75 4.71 5.58
CA ILE A 61 2.86 3.95 4.34
C ILE A 61 1.85 4.46 3.31
N ILE A 62 0.61 4.71 3.73
CA ILE A 62 -0.42 5.20 2.81
C ILE A 62 -0.04 6.56 2.25
N ILE A 63 0.45 7.48 3.09
CA ILE A 63 0.89 8.79 2.63
C ILE A 63 2.01 8.64 1.58
N ALA A 64 2.98 7.77 1.87
CA ALA A 64 4.08 7.53 0.94
C ALA A 64 3.57 6.94 -0.38
N LEU A 65 2.60 6.04 -0.32
CA LEU A 65 2.05 5.42 -1.52
C LEU A 65 1.28 6.43 -2.39
N THR A 66 0.60 7.41 -1.79
CA THR A 66 -0.04 8.47 -2.59
C THR A 66 1.00 9.22 -3.42
N GLU A 67 2.17 9.45 -2.84
CA GLU A 67 3.25 10.12 -3.55
C GLU A 67 3.85 9.24 -4.63
N ILE A 68 4.09 7.97 -4.30
CA ILE A 68 4.68 7.02 -5.25
C ILE A 68 3.76 6.81 -6.45
N PHE A 69 2.46 6.66 -6.19
CA PHE A 69 1.47 6.42 -7.24
C PHE A 69 0.92 7.70 -7.85
N GLU A 70 1.26 8.86 -7.27
CA GLU A 70 0.77 10.17 -7.73
C GLU A 70 -0.75 10.17 -7.80
N CYS A 71 -1.38 9.80 -6.69
CA CYS A 71 -2.84 9.67 -6.62
C CYS A 71 -3.37 10.21 -5.29
N ASP A 72 -4.69 10.37 -5.22
CA ASP A 72 -5.36 10.79 -4.00
C ASP A 72 -5.59 9.61 -3.06
N PHE A 73 -5.81 9.93 -1.77
CA PHE A 73 -6.19 8.93 -0.78
C PHE A 73 -7.45 8.16 -1.20
N ASN A 74 -8.37 8.81 -1.89
CA ASN A 74 -9.62 8.19 -2.32
C ASN A 74 -9.40 6.94 -3.17
N GLU A 75 -8.27 6.89 -3.90
CA GLU A 75 -7.96 5.75 -4.75
C GLU A 75 -7.82 4.44 -3.95
N PHE A 76 -7.42 4.53 -2.68
CA PHE A 76 -7.26 3.34 -1.86
C PHE A 76 -8.57 2.79 -1.34
N PHE A 77 -9.65 3.54 -1.49
CA PHE A 77 -10.97 3.15 -0.96
C PHE A 77 -11.97 2.85 -2.05
N LYS A 78 -11.54 2.77 -3.29
CA LYS A 78 -12.45 2.47 -4.40
C LYS A 78 -12.95 1.02 -4.32
N CYS A 79 -14.24 0.87 -4.50
CA CYS A 79 -14.83 -0.46 -4.66
C CYS A 79 -14.59 -0.92 -6.09
N LEU A 80 -13.93 -2.07 -6.23
CA LEU A 80 -13.58 -2.59 -7.56
C LEU A 80 -14.58 -3.65 -8.01
#